data_5409946c411a1983377a0de84b13185b
#
_entry.id   5409946c411a1983377a0de84b13185b
#
_cell.length_a   1.000
_cell.length_b   1.000
_cell.length_c   1.000
_cell.angle_alpha   90.00
_cell.angle_beta   90.00
_cell.angle_gamma   90.00
#
_symmetry.space_group_name_H-M   'P 1'
#
loop_
_entity.id
_entity.type
_entity.pdbx_description
1 polymer ?
#
loop_
_entity_poly.entity_id
_entity_poly.type
_entity_poly.pdbx_seq_one_letter_code
_entity_poly.pdbx_strand_id
1 'polypeptide(L)'
;MSRFRLALLIAVVGLFAMLLSQVQAQDTAELAKALKDTKVTLQDGLKASEREGKPISAKFEIEHNAMQLSIYTMKGNDFMEVVADLKTGAVAKSEKITDADDLKASAEQKAAMAKATVSLLAATDKAVKANAGFRAISIYPKLQANHAVAEVTLLQGANFKKVMEKLD
;
A
#
# COMPACT_ATOMS: atom_id res chain seq x y z
N MET A 1 24.48 -19.74 38.69
CA MET A 1 23.16 -19.05 38.62
C MET A 1 22.91 -18.27 37.31
N SER A 2 23.63 -18.58 36.22
CA SER A 2 23.58 -17.76 34.99
C SER A 2 22.84 -18.39 33.79
N ARG A 3 22.50 -19.67 33.86
CA ARG A 3 21.87 -20.39 32.71
C ARG A 3 20.35 -20.28 32.64
N PHE A 4 19.67 -19.95 33.72
CA PHE A 4 18.19 -19.82 33.77
C PHE A 4 17.65 -18.47 33.21
N ARG A 5 18.47 -17.41 33.20
CA ARG A 5 18.01 -16.09 32.71
C ARG A 5 18.03 -15.98 31.19
N LEU A 6 18.84 -16.76 30.49
CA LEU A 6 18.95 -16.73 29.04
C LEU A 6 17.78 -17.44 28.34
N ALA A 7 17.29 -18.53 28.92
CA ALA A 7 16.16 -19.30 28.40
C ALA A 7 14.84 -18.52 28.44
N LEU A 8 14.64 -17.67 29.45
CA LEU A 8 13.41 -16.87 29.60
C LEU A 8 13.32 -15.72 28.58
N LEU A 9 14.45 -15.11 28.21
CA LEU A 9 14.50 -14.05 27.21
C LEU A 9 14.18 -14.54 25.79
N ILE A 10 14.62 -15.73 25.43
CA ILE A 10 14.35 -16.33 24.12
C ILE A 10 12.87 -16.71 23.97
N ALA A 11 12.22 -17.18 25.04
CA ALA A 11 10.81 -17.54 25.02
C ALA A 11 9.88 -16.30 24.86
N VAL A 12 10.24 -15.16 25.46
CA VAL A 12 9.45 -13.92 25.36
C VAL A 12 9.54 -13.30 23.95
N VAL A 13 10.72 -13.30 23.33
CA VAL A 13 10.89 -12.79 21.96
C VAL A 13 10.17 -13.66 20.94
N GLY A 14 10.19 -14.98 21.11
CA GLY A 14 9.48 -15.92 20.22
C GLY A 14 7.95 -15.77 20.31
N LEU A 15 7.40 -15.53 21.50
CA LEU A 15 5.97 -15.35 21.70
C LEU A 15 5.48 -14.02 21.11
N PHE A 16 6.26 -12.95 21.22
CA PHE A 16 5.90 -11.64 20.64
C PHE A 16 5.92 -11.64 19.12
N ALA A 17 6.91 -12.32 18.49
CA ALA A 17 6.96 -12.48 17.03
C ALA A 17 5.78 -13.33 16.50
N MET A 18 5.31 -14.33 17.23
CA MET A 18 4.14 -15.13 16.86
C MET A 18 2.83 -14.30 16.90
N LEU A 19 2.67 -13.44 17.90
CA LEU A 19 1.49 -12.58 18.03
C LEU A 19 1.40 -11.56 16.88
N LEU A 20 2.49 -10.93 16.51
CA LEU A 20 2.54 -9.99 15.37
C LEU A 20 2.19 -10.68 14.04
N SER A 21 2.67 -11.90 13.83
CA SER A 21 2.37 -12.69 12.62
C SER A 21 0.89 -13.07 12.53
N GLN A 22 0.23 -13.31 13.64
CA GLN A 22 -1.21 -13.65 13.65
C GLN A 22 -2.10 -12.43 13.35
N VAL A 23 -1.76 -11.25 13.87
CA VAL A 23 -2.50 -10.01 13.58
C VAL A 23 -2.42 -9.68 12.09
N GLN A 24 -1.23 -9.71 11.50
CA GLN A 24 -1.07 -9.46 10.06
C GLN A 24 -1.81 -10.47 9.18
N ALA A 25 -1.87 -11.74 9.57
CA ALA A 25 -2.59 -12.77 8.82
C ALA A 25 -4.11 -12.57 8.89
N GLN A 26 -4.62 -12.08 10.01
CA GLN A 26 -6.04 -11.77 10.19
C GLN A 26 -6.45 -10.57 9.34
N ASP A 27 -5.69 -9.50 9.36
CA ASP A 27 -5.93 -8.28 8.57
C ASP A 27 -5.93 -8.57 7.07
N THR A 28 -4.99 -9.40 6.59
CA THR A 28 -4.92 -9.80 5.17
C THR A 28 -6.09 -10.67 4.75
N ALA A 29 -6.56 -11.59 5.61
CA ALA A 29 -7.72 -12.43 5.31
C ALA A 29 -9.03 -11.62 5.28
N GLU A 30 -9.18 -10.65 6.17
CA GLU A 30 -10.30 -9.73 6.21
C GLU A 30 -10.32 -8.84 4.96
N LEU A 31 -9.20 -8.25 4.60
CA LEU A 31 -9.07 -7.46 3.38
C LEU A 31 -9.39 -8.29 2.13
N ALA A 32 -8.87 -9.52 2.02
CA ALA A 32 -9.16 -10.39 0.90
C ALA A 32 -10.66 -10.73 0.80
N LYS A 33 -11.35 -10.89 1.93
CA LYS A 33 -12.80 -11.11 1.99
C LYS A 33 -13.57 -9.87 1.54
N ALA A 34 -13.22 -8.68 2.06
CA ALA A 34 -13.88 -7.42 1.73
C ALA A 34 -13.73 -7.06 0.25
N LEU A 35 -12.59 -7.39 -0.36
CA LEU A 35 -12.30 -7.12 -1.77
C LEU A 35 -13.08 -7.99 -2.76
N LYS A 36 -13.73 -9.09 -2.34
CA LYS A 36 -14.46 -9.98 -3.26
C LYS A 36 -15.61 -9.29 -3.98
N ASP A 37 -16.29 -8.37 -3.27
CA ASP A 37 -17.50 -7.73 -3.77
C ASP A 37 -17.24 -6.37 -4.42
N THR A 38 -15.99 -5.86 -4.35
CA THR A 38 -15.65 -4.58 -4.94
C THR A 38 -15.16 -4.73 -6.38
N LYS A 39 -15.79 -3.95 -7.30
CA LYS A 39 -15.40 -3.87 -8.71
C LYS A 39 -14.38 -2.77 -8.97
N VAL A 40 -14.27 -1.80 -8.07
CA VAL A 40 -13.30 -0.72 -8.17
C VAL A 40 -11.88 -1.28 -8.04
N THR A 41 -11.01 -0.88 -8.93
CA THR A 41 -9.61 -1.31 -8.98
C THR A 41 -8.68 -0.26 -8.36
N LEU A 42 -7.46 -0.66 -8.03
CA LEU A 42 -6.41 0.27 -7.60
C LEU A 42 -6.15 1.34 -8.69
N GLN A 43 -6.21 0.92 -9.95
CA GLN A 43 -6.03 1.79 -11.11
C GLN A 43 -7.12 2.87 -11.22
N ASP A 44 -8.39 2.52 -10.91
CA ASP A 44 -9.49 3.50 -10.89
C ASP A 44 -9.22 4.59 -9.86
N GLY A 45 -8.78 4.21 -8.65
CA GLY A 45 -8.40 5.15 -7.60
C GLY A 45 -7.21 6.03 -8.00
N LEU A 46 -6.13 5.43 -8.53
CA LEU A 46 -4.96 6.16 -9.03
C LEU A 46 -5.36 7.20 -10.07
N LYS A 47 -6.16 6.81 -11.07
CA LYS A 47 -6.64 7.71 -12.12
C LYS A 47 -7.54 8.82 -11.60
N ALA A 48 -8.51 8.49 -10.74
CA ALA A 48 -9.43 9.48 -10.17
C ALA A 48 -8.72 10.52 -9.31
N SER A 49 -7.66 10.13 -8.60
CA SER A 49 -6.92 11.00 -7.68
C SER A 49 -6.00 12.00 -8.38
N GLU A 50 -5.69 11.84 -9.67
CA GLU A 50 -4.79 12.74 -10.42
C GLU A 50 -5.25 14.20 -10.39
N ARG A 51 -6.56 14.45 -10.31
CA ARG A 51 -7.14 15.81 -10.19
C ARG A 51 -6.84 16.46 -8.83
N GLU A 52 -6.56 15.65 -7.79
CA GLU A 52 -6.24 16.11 -6.44
C GLU A 52 -4.73 16.29 -6.22
N GLY A 53 -3.90 15.78 -7.13
CA GLY A 53 -2.45 15.88 -7.09
C GLY A 53 -1.78 14.71 -7.81
N LYS A 54 -0.45 14.72 -7.87
CA LYS A 54 0.33 13.60 -8.44
C LYS A 54 0.29 12.42 -7.47
N PRO A 55 -0.21 11.23 -7.85
CA PRO A 55 -0.20 10.06 -6.99
C PRO A 55 1.23 9.64 -6.63
N ILE A 56 1.46 9.34 -5.35
CA ILE A 56 2.74 8.87 -4.81
C ILE A 56 2.65 7.50 -4.14
N SER A 57 1.46 7.02 -3.80
CA SER A 57 1.17 5.62 -3.42
C SER A 57 -0.33 5.38 -3.40
N ALA A 58 -0.74 4.11 -3.32
CA ALA A 58 -2.13 3.73 -3.15
C ALA A 58 -2.26 2.37 -2.47
N LYS A 59 -3.34 2.16 -1.71
CA LYS A 59 -3.64 0.90 -1.04
C LYS A 59 -5.13 0.71 -0.81
N PHE A 60 -5.58 -0.54 -0.88
CA PHE A 60 -6.78 -0.99 -0.17
C PHE A 60 -6.39 -1.36 1.26
N GLU A 61 -7.19 -0.98 2.22
CA GLU A 61 -6.98 -1.27 3.64
C GLU A 61 -8.30 -1.38 4.38
N ILE A 62 -8.25 -1.95 5.58
CA ILE A 62 -9.35 -1.88 6.54
C ILE A 62 -9.01 -0.78 7.53
N GLU A 63 -9.77 0.29 7.52
CA GLU A 63 -9.63 1.40 8.46
C GLU A 63 -10.96 1.61 9.18
N HIS A 64 -10.92 1.73 10.53
CA HIS A 64 -12.11 1.85 11.38
C HIS A 64 -13.19 0.79 11.08
N ASN A 65 -12.77 -0.47 10.88
CA ASN A 65 -13.61 -1.62 10.50
C ASN A 65 -14.34 -1.48 9.14
N ALA A 66 -13.88 -0.60 8.27
CA ALA A 66 -14.40 -0.43 6.92
C ALA A 66 -13.29 -0.54 5.88
N MET A 67 -13.61 -1.19 4.74
CA MET A 67 -12.67 -1.23 3.62
C MET A 67 -12.60 0.15 2.97
N GLN A 68 -11.39 0.61 2.71
CA GLN A 68 -11.08 1.88 2.09
C GLN A 68 -10.08 1.69 0.94
N LEU A 69 -10.17 2.54 -0.08
CA LEU A 69 -9.14 2.72 -1.10
C LEU A 69 -8.55 4.11 -0.91
N SER A 70 -7.37 4.15 -0.29
CA SER A 70 -6.61 5.37 -0.03
C SER A 70 -5.53 5.57 -1.08
N ILE A 71 -5.46 6.77 -1.63
CA ILE A 71 -4.45 7.21 -2.57
C ILE A 71 -3.75 8.43 -1.97
N TYR A 72 -2.44 8.33 -1.79
CA TYR A 72 -1.63 9.44 -1.33
C TYR A 72 -1.15 10.23 -2.54
N THR A 73 -1.36 11.55 -2.52
CA THR A 73 -1.01 12.44 -3.63
C THR A 73 -0.19 13.63 -3.14
N MET A 74 0.55 14.22 -4.05
CA MET A 74 1.30 15.46 -3.82
C MET A 74 0.69 16.59 -4.64
N LYS A 75 0.27 17.67 -3.95
CA LYS A 75 -0.28 18.89 -4.56
C LYS A 75 0.57 20.10 -4.15
N GLY A 76 1.46 20.52 -5.03
CA GLY A 76 2.47 21.53 -4.66
C GLY A 76 3.42 20.99 -3.59
N ASN A 77 3.40 21.58 -2.40
CA ASN A 77 4.20 21.16 -1.24
C ASN A 77 3.39 20.33 -0.23
N ASP A 78 2.10 20.19 -0.44
CA ASP A 78 1.22 19.47 0.48
C ASP A 78 1.05 18.02 0.04
N PHE A 79 0.96 17.13 1.02
CA PHE A 79 0.55 15.74 0.83
C PHE A 79 -0.93 15.62 1.18
N MET A 80 -1.65 14.91 0.33
CA MET A 80 -3.09 14.69 0.48
C MET A 80 -3.36 13.20 0.56
N GLU A 81 -4.30 12.81 1.41
CA GLU A 81 -4.95 11.52 1.35
C GLU A 81 -6.27 11.68 0.59
N VAL A 82 -6.41 10.90 -0.46
CA VAL A 82 -7.60 10.85 -1.31
C VAL A 82 -8.26 9.49 -1.11
N VAL A 83 -9.50 9.49 -0.66
CA VAL A 83 -10.30 8.27 -0.51
C VAL A 83 -11.23 8.14 -1.71
N ALA A 84 -11.19 6.98 -2.37
CA ALA A 84 -12.08 6.67 -3.47
C ALA A 84 -13.36 5.95 -2.99
N ASP A 85 -14.49 6.31 -3.59
CA ASP A 85 -15.75 5.59 -3.41
C ASP A 85 -15.65 4.19 -4.02
N LEU A 86 -15.91 3.16 -3.24
CA LEU A 86 -15.73 1.76 -3.64
C LEU A 86 -16.79 1.21 -4.60
N LYS A 87 -17.82 2.00 -4.94
CA LYS A 87 -18.84 1.63 -5.93
C LYS A 87 -18.56 2.25 -7.28
N THR A 88 -18.10 3.50 -7.29
CA THR A 88 -17.94 4.31 -8.50
C THR A 88 -16.48 4.52 -8.91
N GLY A 89 -15.51 4.37 -8.00
CA GLY A 89 -14.12 4.71 -8.18
C GLY A 89 -13.83 6.22 -8.18
N ALA A 90 -14.85 7.07 -8.00
CA ALA A 90 -14.68 8.51 -7.94
C ALA A 90 -14.09 8.95 -6.58
N VAL A 91 -13.50 10.14 -6.53
CA VAL A 91 -13.03 10.72 -5.28
C VAL A 91 -14.22 11.02 -4.37
N ALA A 92 -14.24 10.38 -3.21
CA ALA A 92 -15.23 10.61 -2.14
C ALA A 92 -14.74 11.66 -1.15
N LYS A 93 -13.43 11.68 -0.85
CA LYS A 93 -12.83 12.58 0.13
C LYS A 93 -11.40 12.92 -0.29
N SER A 94 -10.94 14.12 0.05
CA SER A 94 -9.55 14.54 -0.13
C SER A 94 -9.18 15.44 1.04
N GLU A 95 -8.18 15.04 1.83
CA GLU A 95 -7.74 15.77 3.02
C GLU A 95 -6.23 15.92 3.05
N LYS A 96 -5.77 16.99 3.69
CA LYS A 96 -4.34 17.19 3.91
C LYS A 96 -3.84 16.25 5.00
N ILE A 97 -2.73 15.58 4.73
CA ILE A 97 -2.06 14.71 5.70
C ILE A 97 -1.40 15.59 6.77
N THR A 98 -1.66 15.26 8.03
CA THR A 98 -1.10 15.95 9.20
C THR A 98 -0.38 15.00 10.17
N ASP A 99 -0.61 13.69 10.04
CA ASP A 99 0.08 12.68 10.84
C ASP A 99 1.58 12.63 10.50
N ALA A 100 2.42 12.53 11.52
CA ALA A 100 3.87 12.62 11.36
C ALA A 100 4.47 11.40 10.61
N ASP A 101 3.94 10.21 10.85
CA ASP A 101 4.43 8.98 10.22
C ASP A 101 4.01 8.95 8.75
N ASP A 102 2.77 9.35 8.44
CA ASP A 102 2.29 9.48 7.07
C ASP A 102 3.03 10.57 6.29
N LEU A 103 3.34 11.71 6.92
CA LEU A 103 4.17 12.75 6.30
C LEU A 103 5.57 12.25 5.98
N LYS A 104 6.19 11.49 6.88
CA LYS A 104 7.50 10.88 6.65
C LYS A 104 7.45 9.89 5.50
N ALA A 105 6.48 8.98 5.50
CA ALA A 105 6.29 7.99 4.43
C ALA A 105 6.04 8.69 3.07
N SER A 106 5.19 9.73 3.05
CA SER A 106 4.92 10.52 1.85
C SER A 106 6.17 11.23 1.31
N ALA A 107 7.04 11.73 2.20
CA ALA A 107 8.31 12.35 1.79
C ALA A 107 9.28 11.34 1.14
N GLU A 108 9.36 10.12 1.65
CA GLU A 108 10.16 9.04 1.08
C GLU A 108 9.61 8.62 -0.30
N GLN A 109 8.29 8.49 -0.43
CA GLN A 109 7.61 8.18 -1.68
C GLN A 109 7.80 9.31 -2.73
N LYS A 110 7.69 10.57 -2.31
CA LYS A 110 7.99 11.73 -3.16
C LYS A 110 9.42 11.67 -3.70
N ALA A 111 10.40 11.33 -2.87
CA ALA A 111 11.79 11.22 -3.29
C ALA A 111 12.00 10.13 -4.36
N ALA A 112 11.32 8.99 -4.24
CA ALA A 112 11.31 7.95 -5.26
C ALA A 112 10.63 8.42 -6.54
N MET A 113 9.44 9.05 -6.42
CA MET A 113 8.68 9.57 -7.58
C MET A 113 9.33 10.74 -8.29
N ALA A 114 10.29 11.43 -7.65
CA ALA A 114 11.10 12.46 -8.30
C ALA A 114 12.09 11.90 -9.33
N LYS A 115 12.46 10.62 -9.20
CA LYS A 115 13.32 9.89 -10.17
C LYS A 115 12.52 9.03 -11.14
N ALA A 116 11.23 8.86 -10.91
CA ALA A 116 10.38 8.02 -11.73
C ALA A 116 10.07 8.69 -13.07
N THR A 117 10.21 7.92 -14.16
CA THR A 117 9.77 8.25 -15.52
C THR A 117 8.49 7.49 -15.89
N VAL A 118 8.18 6.42 -15.14
CA VAL A 118 6.96 5.62 -15.25
C VAL A 118 5.98 6.01 -14.15
N SER A 119 4.71 6.23 -14.50
CA SER A 119 3.67 6.52 -13.51
C SER A 119 3.30 5.29 -12.69
N LEU A 120 2.74 5.50 -11.47
CA LEU A 120 2.25 4.40 -10.66
C LEU A 120 1.11 3.63 -11.35
N LEU A 121 0.26 4.33 -12.11
CA LEU A 121 -0.80 3.71 -12.91
C LEU A 121 -0.21 2.73 -13.94
N ALA A 122 0.77 3.19 -14.72
CA ALA A 122 1.42 2.35 -15.74
C ALA A 122 2.17 1.16 -15.13
N ALA A 123 2.85 1.37 -13.99
CA ALA A 123 3.52 0.28 -13.28
C ALA A 123 2.51 -0.75 -12.72
N THR A 124 1.37 -0.28 -12.18
CA THR A 124 0.29 -1.16 -11.73
C THR A 124 -0.29 -1.99 -12.88
N ASP A 125 -0.57 -1.36 -14.01
CA ASP A 125 -1.09 -2.04 -15.20
C ASP A 125 -0.11 -3.12 -15.70
N LYS A 126 1.17 -2.82 -15.73
CA LYS A 126 2.22 -3.77 -16.12
C LYS A 126 2.27 -4.95 -15.16
N ALA A 127 2.24 -4.71 -13.84
CA ALA A 127 2.23 -5.75 -12.81
C ALA A 127 1.01 -6.68 -12.96
N VAL A 128 -0.19 -6.13 -13.11
CA VAL A 128 -1.43 -6.91 -13.30
C VAL A 128 -1.39 -7.71 -14.60
N LYS A 129 -0.97 -7.09 -15.71
CA LYS A 129 -0.86 -7.76 -17.01
C LYS A 129 0.10 -8.94 -17.01
N ALA A 130 1.22 -8.80 -16.30
CA ALA A 130 2.21 -9.88 -16.15
C ALA A 130 1.77 -11.00 -15.19
N ASN A 131 0.69 -10.80 -14.42
CA ASN A 131 0.19 -11.75 -13.43
C ASN A 131 -1.32 -11.98 -13.62
N ALA A 132 -1.67 -12.69 -14.70
CA ALA A 132 -3.06 -12.94 -15.06
C ALA A 132 -3.87 -13.56 -13.91
N GLY A 133 -5.08 -13.05 -13.68
CA GLY A 133 -5.97 -13.46 -12.61
C GLY A 133 -5.71 -12.77 -11.25
N PHE A 134 -4.63 -12.02 -11.12
CA PHE A 134 -4.39 -11.17 -9.95
C PHE A 134 -4.93 -9.76 -10.16
N ARG A 135 -5.35 -9.12 -9.07
CA ARG A 135 -5.62 -7.68 -8.99
C ARG A 135 -4.59 -6.98 -8.11
N ALA A 136 -4.24 -5.75 -8.42
CA ALA A 136 -3.39 -4.95 -7.53
C ALA A 136 -4.21 -4.45 -6.34
N ILE A 137 -3.61 -4.50 -5.15
CA ILE A 137 -4.22 -4.01 -3.91
C ILE A 137 -3.40 -2.94 -3.22
N SER A 138 -2.12 -2.81 -3.57
CA SER A 138 -1.31 -1.66 -3.16
C SER A 138 -0.15 -1.43 -4.12
N ILE A 139 0.34 -0.19 -4.14
CA ILE A 139 1.57 0.21 -4.82
C ILE A 139 2.31 1.24 -3.99
N TYR A 140 3.57 0.95 -3.66
CA TYR A 140 4.46 1.81 -2.88
C TYR A 140 5.78 2.03 -3.60
N PRO A 141 6.07 3.26 -4.05
CA PRO A 141 7.37 3.58 -4.61
C PRO A 141 8.41 3.74 -3.52
N LYS A 142 9.63 3.32 -3.82
CA LYS A 142 10.79 3.46 -2.95
C LYS A 142 12.08 3.58 -3.76
N LEU A 143 13.13 4.10 -3.14
CA LEU A 143 14.47 4.06 -3.70
C LEU A 143 15.14 2.74 -3.30
N GLN A 144 15.65 2.02 -4.29
CA GLN A 144 16.47 0.83 -4.10
C GLN A 144 17.79 1.01 -4.86
N ALA A 145 18.91 1.01 -4.14
CA ALA A 145 20.22 1.32 -4.72
C ALA A 145 20.21 2.60 -5.60
N ASN A 146 19.51 3.63 -5.13
CA ASN A 146 19.32 4.93 -5.81
C ASN A 146 18.45 4.91 -7.08
N HIS A 147 17.82 3.78 -7.42
CA HIS A 147 16.85 3.62 -8.50
C HIS A 147 15.42 3.72 -7.97
N ALA A 148 14.52 4.31 -8.75
CA ALA A 148 13.11 4.35 -8.42
C ALA A 148 12.45 3.02 -8.78
N VAL A 149 11.86 2.36 -7.79
CA VAL A 149 11.09 1.12 -7.97
C VAL A 149 9.77 1.22 -7.22
N ALA A 150 8.77 0.46 -7.64
CA ALA A 150 7.51 0.30 -6.91
C ALA A 150 7.31 -1.15 -6.47
N GLU A 151 6.99 -1.35 -5.20
CA GLU A 151 6.47 -2.62 -4.70
C GLU A 151 4.96 -2.65 -4.94
N VAL A 152 4.50 -3.58 -5.78
CA VAL A 152 3.08 -3.81 -6.04
C VAL A 152 2.66 -5.08 -5.33
N THR A 153 1.66 -4.99 -4.45
CA THR A 153 1.03 -6.16 -3.87
C THR A 153 -0.17 -6.56 -4.71
N LEU A 154 -0.18 -7.82 -5.11
CA LEU A 154 -1.20 -8.44 -5.93
C LEU A 154 -1.98 -9.46 -5.11
N LEU A 155 -3.27 -9.62 -5.41
CA LEU A 155 -4.18 -10.55 -4.75
C LEU A 155 -4.95 -11.39 -5.78
N GLN A 156 -5.00 -12.72 -5.56
CA GLN A 156 -5.89 -13.65 -6.26
C GLN A 156 -6.53 -14.60 -5.25
N GLY A 157 -7.82 -14.47 -5.00
CA GLY A 157 -8.49 -15.20 -3.93
C GLY A 157 -7.93 -14.84 -2.55
N ALA A 158 -7.21 -15.76 -1.91
CA ALA A 158 -6.47 -15.54 -0.67
C ALA A 158 -4.94 -15.47 -0.87
N ASN A 159 -4.46 -15.58 -2.11
CA ASN A 159 -3.04 -15.55 -2.43
C ASN A 159 -2.54 -14.12 -2.62
N PHE A 160 -1.60 -13.71 -1.78
CA PHE A 160 -0.90 -12.44 -1.90
C PHE A 160 0.46 -12.66 -2.57
N LYS A 161 0.81 -11.78 -3.49
CA LYS A 161 2.09 -11.79 -4.20
C LYS A 161 2.63 -10.37 -4.28
N LYS A 162 3.90 -10.19 -3.95
CA LYS A 162 4.61 -8.92 -4.15
C LYS A 162 5.48 -8.99 -5.39
N VAL A 163 5.43 -7.96 -6.20
CA VAL A 163 6.27 -7.78 -7.39
C VAL A 163 6.92 -6.40 -7.35
N MET A 164 8.12 -6.32 -7.93
CA MET A 164 8.86 -5.06 -8.02
C MET A 164 8.82 -4.56 -9.47
N GLU A 165 8.33 -3.36 -9.67
CA GLU A 165 8.33 -2.68 -10.96
C GLU A 165 9.36 -1.55 -10.97
N LYS A 166 10.15 -1.44 -12.04
CA LYS A 166 11.04 -0.30 -12.25
C LYS A 166 10.22 0.92 -12.65
N LEU A 167 10.59 2.08 -12.09
CA LEU A 167 9.96 3.36 -12.38
C LEU A 167 10.88 4.34 -13.11
N ASP A 168 12.19 4.08 -13.14
CA ASP A 168 13.22 4.87 -13.84
C ASP A 168 13.70 4.23 -15.12
#